data_8f83c2a25e3676e0c8c817d17c9d862b
#
_entry.id   8f83c2a25e3676e0c8c817d17c9d862b
#
_cell.length_a   1.000
_cell.length_b   1.000
_cell.length_c   1.000
_cell.angle_alpha   90.00
_cell.angle_beta   90.00
_cell.angle_gamma   90.00
#
_symmetry.space_group_name_H-M   'P 1'
#
loop_
_entity.id
_entity.type
_entity.pdbx_description
1 polymer ?
#
loop_
_entity_poly.entity_id
_entity_poly.type
_entity_poly.pdbx_seq_one_letter_code
_entity_poly.pdbx_strand_id
1 'polypeptide(L)'
;VGFLYWQRDTRSELYAALRGKPQQAQTDSPPQQQGKPKIADRIGPGAQKDQASVPAVAQRVVLYEEEPSDPQGRRFIGSAIWRTENVSSGPGQPADLAVRADVEIPERRMTMSLTIRRNTDQTLPASHTIEIMFNLPADFPGGGISNVPGILMKQAEQTRGTPLAGLAVKVTNGFFLIGLSAVESDLQRNIQLLKERSWFDIPIVYTNNRRAILAIEKGTPGERAFAEAFASWKQ
;
A
#
# COMPACT_ATOMS: atom_id res chain seq x y z
N VAL A 1 -6.96 3.49 -30.28
CA VAL A 1 -5.90 4.52 -30.41
C VAL A 1 -5.87 5.41 -29.17
N GLY A 2 -7.01 5.77 -28.57
CA GLY A 2 -7.08 6.61 -27.35
C GLY A 2 -6.52 5.96 -26.07
N PHE A 3 -6.57 4.63 -25.97
CA PHE A 3 -6.10 3.87 -24.81
C PHE A 3 -4.55 3.89 -24.64
N LEU A 4 -3.81 3.92 -25.74
CA LEU A 4 -2.35 4.02 -25.72
C LEU A 4 -1.86 5.44 -25.38
N TYR A 5 -2.63 6.47 -25.72
CA TYR A 5 -2.32 7.86 -25.36
C TYR A 5 -2.50 8.10 -23.87
N TRP A 6 -3.57 7.59 -23.29
CA TRP A 6 -3.84 7.68 -21.85
C TRP A 6 -2.76 7.01 -20.99
N GLN A 7 -2.23 5.84 -21.43
CA GLN A 7 -1.12 5.17 -20.73
C GLN A 7 0.18 5.99 -20.69
N ARG A 8 0.44 6.85 -21.66
CA ARG A 8 1.67 7.68 -21.70
C ARG A 8 1.57 8.91 -20.80
N ASP A 9 0.44 9.57 -20.77
CA ASP A 9 0.26 10.80 -19.98
C ASP A 9 0.15 10.48 -18.48
N THR A 10 -0.58 9.45 -18.11
CA THR A 10 -0.69 9.02 -16.71
C THR A 10 0.66 8.60 -16.11
N ARG A 11 1.55 8.03 -16.93
CA ARG A 11 2.91 7.70 -16.50
C ARG A 11 3.76 8.94 -16.20
N SER A 12 3.69 9.97 -17.01
CA SER A 12 4.51 11.17 -16.87
C SER A 12 4.10 12.01 -15.65
N GLU A 13 2.81 12.12 -15.38
CA GLU A 13 2.29 12.89 -14.26
C GLU A 13 2.46 12.17 -12.91
N LEU A 14 2.29 10.85 -12.87
CA LEU A 14 2.62 10.04 -11.69
C LEU A 14 4.11 10.12 -11.34
N TYR A 15 4.99 10.12 -12.33
CA TYR A 15 6.42 10.30 -12.08
C TYR A 15 6.77 11.71 -11.58
N ALA A 16 6.04 12.73 -12.01
CA ALA A 16 6.25 14.10 -11.53
C ALA A 16 5.77 14.28 -10.07
N ALA A 17 4.66 13.62 -9.69
CA ALA A 17 4.13 13.64 -8.33
C ALA A 17 5.00 12.86 -7.32
N LEU A 18 5.68 11.80 -7.78
CA LEU A 18 6.54 10.95 -6.95
C LEU A 18 7.99 11.47 -6.81
N ARG A 19 8.44 12.38 -7.68
CA ARG A 19 9.73 13.07 -7.53
C ARG A 19 9.57 14.28 -6.60
N GLY A 20 9.52 14.06 -5.30
CA GLY A 20 9.81 15.08 -4.32
C GLY A 20 11.21 15.67 -4.64
N LYS A 21 11.28 17.02 -4.74
CA LYS A 21 12.51 17.74 -5.05
C LYS A 21 13.64 17.32 -4.10
N PRO A 22 14.85 17.06 -4.59
CA PRO A 22 15.99 16.82 -3.72
C PRO A 22 16.30 18.09 -2.93
N GLN A 23 16.26 17.98 -1.62
CA GLN A 23 16.70 19.01 -0.71
C GLN A 23 18.21 19.11 -0.78
N GLN A 24 18.72 20.22 -1.30
CA GLN A 24 20.16 20.52 -1.33
C GLN A 24 20.68 20.62 0.10
N ALA A 25 21.63 19.75 0.41
CA ALA A 25 22.43 19.86 1.61
C ALA A 25 23.38 21.04 1.48
N GLN A 26 23.27 22.04 2.34
CA GLN A 26 24.34 23.00 2.60
C GLN A 26 25.15 22.51 3.80
N THR A 27 26.37 22.16 3.50
CA THR A 27 27.47 21.99 4.46
C THR A 27 27.97 23.37 4.90
N ASP A 28 28.08 23.57 6.20
CA ASP A 28 29.20 24.29 6.81
C ASP A 28 29.27 24.06 8.31
N SER A 29 30.42 23.60 8.76
CA SER A 29 30.86 23.42 10.17
C SER A 29 32.02 24.36 10.44
N PRO A 30 32.62 24.36 11.62
CA PRO A 30 32.29 24.63 13.00
C PRO A 30 33.11 25.84 13.58
N PRO A 31 33.47 26.06 14.87
CA PRO A 31 33.43 25.27 16.07
C PRO A 31 33.19 26.02 17.43
N GLN A 32 33.15 25.22 18.52
CA GLN A 32 33.61 25.49 19.91
C GLN A 32 32.65 26.18 20.91
N GLN A 33 32.40 25.63 22.01
CA GLN A 33 32.95 25.27 23.28
C GLN A 33 31.97 25.51 24.47
N GLN A 34 31.87 24.48 25.29
CA GLN A 34 31.75 24.46 26.78
C GLN A 34 30.66 25.21 27.54
N GLY A 35 29.96 24.46 28.38
CA GLY A 35 29.33 24.93 29.58
C GLY A 35 28.18 24.09 30.13
N LYS A 36 28.43 23.04 30.92
CA LYS A 36 27.49 22.57 31.97
C LYS A 36 27.62 23.52 33.20
N PRO A 37 26.67 23.58 34.14
CA PRO A 37 25.44 22.88 34.45
C PRO A 37 24.31 23.79 34.98
N LYS A 38 23.10 23.28 35.16
CA LYS A 38 22.31 23.23 36.40
C LYS A 38 20.83 23.01 36.17
N ILE A 39 20.35 22.03 36.89
CA ILE A 39 18.97 21.70 37.19
C ILE A 39 18.23 22.92 37.72
N ALA A 40 17.08 23.23 37.19
CA ALA A 40 16.03 23.94 37.86
C ALA A 40 14.66 23.48 37.37
N ASP A 41 13.92 22.89 38.28
CA ASP A 41 12.50 22.58 38.16
C ASP A 41 11.70 23.79 37.66
N ARG A 42 10.87 23.54 36.62
CA ARG A 42 9.62 24.28 36.46
C ARG A 42 8.56 23.36 35.90
N ILE A 43 7.71 22.95 36.81
CA ILE A 43 6.38 22.40 36.52
C ILE A 43 5.57 23.52 35.86
N GLY A 44 5.23 23.31 34.58
CA GLY A 44 4.23 24.10 33.86
C GLY A 44 3.19 23.14 33.28
N PRO A 45 1.88 23.39 33.49
CA PRO A 45 0.84 22.49 33.00
C PRO A 45 0.58 22.73 31.50
N GLY A 46 1.15 21.88 30.69
CA GLY A 46 0.91 21.80 29.26
C GLY A 46 1.04 20.36 28.85
N ALA A 47 0.11 19.53 29.32
CA ALA A 47 0.03 18.16 28.87
C ALA A 47 -0.37 18.14 27.36
N GLN A 48 0.64 18.14 26.47
CA GLN A 48 0.45 17.48 25.21
C GLN A 48 0.12 16.03 25.54
N LYS A 49 -1.12 15.65 25.27
CA LYS A 49 -1.49 14.24 25.23
C LYS A 49 -0.62 13.60 24.16
N ASP A 50 0.48 12.97 24.58
CA ASP A 50 1.07 11.89 23.80
C ASP A 50 -0.06 10.91 23.50
N GLN A 51 -0.50 10.90 22.26
CA GLN A 51 -1.29 9.80 21.77
C GLN A 51 -0.39 8.57 21.91
N ALA A 52 -0.62 7.84 23.00
CA ALA A 52 0.00 6.54 23.19
C ALA A 52 -0.30 5.75 21.91
N SER A 53 0.71 5.53 21.08
CA SER A 53 0.59 4.72 19.89
C SER A 53 0.19 3.33 20.34
N VAL A 54 -1.07 2.97 20.09
CA VAL A 54 -1.54 1.60 20.34
C VAL A 54 -0.58 0.69 19.58
N PRO A 55 0.02 -0.32 20.21
CA PRO A 55 0.96 -1.21 19.54
C PRO A 55 0.31 -1.75 18.26
N ALA A 56 1.00 -1.60 17.13
CA ALA A 56 0.50 -2.08 15.85
C ALA A 56 0.39 -3.61 15.92
N VAL A 57 -0.82 -4.14 15.82
CA VAL A 57 -1.07 -5.59 15.87
C VAL A 57 -0.91 -6.14 14.46
N ALA A 58 0.10 -7.01 14.29
CA ALA A 58 0.36 -7.67 13.02
C ALA A 58 -0.75 -8.65 12.67
N GLN A 59 -1.20 -8.62 11.41
CA GLN A 59 -2.20 -9.52 10.85
C GLN A 59 -1.52 -10.60 10.02
N ARG A 60 -2.21 -11.72 9.83
CA ARG A 60 -1.68 -12.87 9.11
C ARG A 60 -1.53 -12.58 7.62
N VAL A 61 -0.42 -13.02 7.05
CA VAL A 61 -0.17 -13.03 5.62
C VAL A 61 0.32 -14.41 5.21
N VAL A 62 -0.10 -14.87 4.04
CA VAL A 62 0.36 -16.13 3.46
C VAL A 62 0.68 -15.91 1.99
N LEU A 63 1.91 -16.23 1.61
CA LEU A 63 2.32 -16.29 0.22
C LEU A 63 2.24 -17.74 -0.27
N TYR A 64 1.38 -18.01 -1.23
CA TYR A 64 1.26 -19.27 -1.93
C TYR A 64 2.01 -19.18 -3.25
N GLU A 65 2.98 -20.05 -3.49
CA GLU A 65 3.77 -20.08 -4.72
C GLU A 65 3.60 -21.41 -5.44
N GLU A 66 3.44 -21.35 -6.77
CA GLU A 66 3.54 -22.56 -7.62
C GLU A 66 4.93 -23.17 -7.48
N GLU A 67 4.99 -24.49 -7.31
CA GLU A 67 6.22 -25.26 -7.33
C GLU A 67 6.09 -26.38 -8.36
N PRO A 68 6.85 -26.35 -9.46
CA PRO A 68 6.74 -27.35 -10.52
C PRO A 68 6.96 -28.81 -10.06
N SER A 69 7.71 -29.00 -9.01
CA SER A 69 8.00 -30.31 -8.42
C SER A 69 6.96 -30.77 -7.39
N ASP A 70 6.05 -29.89 -6.98
CA ASP A 70 5.05 -30.18 -5.96
C ASP A 70 3.68 -29.59 -6.35
N PRO A 71 2.67 -30.42 -6.68
CA PRO A 71 1.33 -29.96 -7.04
C PRO A 71 0.64 -29.13 -5.94
N GLN A 72 1.07 -29.25 -4.70
CA GLN A 72 0.54 -28.47 -3.58
C GLN A 72 1.16 -27.07 -3.50
N GLY A 73 2.27 -26.84 -4.23
CA GLY A 73 3.02 -25.59 -4.17
C GLY A 73 3.73 -25.39 -2.84
N ARG A 74 4.24 -24.18 -2.67
CA ARG A 74 4.90 -23.77 -1.43
C ARG A 74 4.12 -22.68 -0.73
N ARG A 75 4.19 -22.66 0.59
CA ARG A 75 3.50 -21.68 1.41
C ARG A 75 4.48 -21.03 2.39
N PHE A 76 4.48 -19.70 2.44
CA PHE A 76 5.31 -18.91 3.32
C PHE A 76 4.43 -18.00 4.17
N ILE A 77 4.74 -17.95 5.47
CA ILE A 77 3.97 -17.14 6.41
C ILE A 77 4.66 -15.79 6.60
N GLY A 78 3.83 -14.76 6.67
CA GLY A 78 4.25 -13.40 6.92
C GLY A 78 3.29 -12.64 7.81
N SER A 79 3.49 -11.34 7.87
CA SER A 79 2.67 -10.45 8.65
C SER A 79 2.37 -9.15 7.91
N ALA A 80 1.27 -8.50 8.26
CA ALA A 80 0.88 -7.19 7.76
C ALA A 80 0.53 -6.25 8.91
N ILE A 81 0.97 -5.01 8.81
CA ILE A 81 0.57 -3.93 9.71
C ILE A 81 -0.29 -2.95 8.95
N TRP A 82 -1.53 -2.80 9.39
CA TRP A 82 -2.50 -1.88 8.82
C TRP A 82 -2.54 -0.58 9.61
N ARG A 83 -2.63 0.54 8.89
CA ARG A 83 -2.84 1.87 9.47
C ARG A 83 -3.50 2.81 8.48
N THR A 84 -3.99 3.93 8.97
CA THR A 84 -4.29 5.10 8.15
C THR A 84 -3.07 6.03 8.11
N GLU A 85 -2.92 6.76 7.01
CA GLU A 85 -1.91 7.80 6.87
C GLU A 85 -2.46 8.99 6.08
N ASN A 86 -1.96 10.19 6.38
CA ASN A 86 -2.29 11.39 5.61
C ASN A 86 -1.39 11.44 4.37
N VAL A 87 -2.02 11.53 3.21
CA VAL A 87 -1.33 11.66 1.92
C VAL A 87 -1.66 12.99 1.27
N SER A 88 -0.69 13.57 0.59
CA SER A 88 -0.92 14.80 -0.19
C SER A 88 -1.81 14.49 -1.38
N SER A 89 -2.86 15.30 -1.55
CA SER A 89 -3.76 15.23 -2.71
C SER A 89 -3.27 16.09 -3.89
N GLY A 90 -2.15 16.80 -3.73
CA GLY A 90 -1.55 17.69 -4.71
C GLY A 90 -1.20 19.07 -4.15
N PRO A 91 -0.53 19.92 -4.93
CA PRO A 91 -0.17 21.27 -4.51
C PRO A 91 -1.40 22.10 -4.14
N GLY A 92 -1.43 22.65 -2.93
CA GLY A 92 -2.54 23.48 -2.44
C GLY A 92 -3.82 22.74 -2.07
N GLN A 93 -3.84 21.42 -2.16
CA GLN A 93 -4.96 20.58 -1.72
C GLN A 93 -4.74 20.14 -0.26
N PRO A 94 -5.82 20.03 0.55
CA PRO A 94 -5.70 19.46 1.88
C PRO A 94 -5.26 18.01 1.79
N ALA A 95 -4.51 17.55 2.80
CA ALA A 95 -4.15 16.13 2.91
C ALA A 95 -5.43 15.28 2.99
N ASP A 96 -5.40 14.14 2.32
CA ASP A 96 -6.47 13.13 2.37
C ASP A 96 -6.02 11.89 3.13
N LEU A 97 -6.96 11.11 3.63
CA LEU A 97 -6.65 9.89 4.36
C LEU A 97 -6.45 8.74 3.37
N ALA A 98 -5.43 7.93 3.61
CA ALA A 98 -5.20 6.69 2.90
C ALA A 98 -5.15 5.50 3.88
N VAL A 99 -5.52 4.32 3.40
CA VAL A 99 -5.30 3.06 4.10
C VAL A 99 -3.99 2.47 3.62
N ARG A 100 -3.12 2.11 4.55
CA ARG A 100 -1.83 1.48 4.23
C ARG A 100 -1.66 0.15 4.94
N ALA A 101 -1.11 -0.83 4.23
CA ALA A 101 -0.59 -2.07 4.77
C ALA A 101 0.89 -2.19 4.44
N ASP A 102 1.71 -2.46 5.44
CA ASP A 102 3.10 -2.88 5.25
C ASP A 102 3.19 -4.38 5.56
N VAL A 103 3.66 -5.12 4.58
CA VAL A 103 3.70 -6.59 4.56
C VAL A 103 5.14 -7.07 4.56
N GLU A 104 5.41 -8.13 5.30
CA GLU A 104 6.70 -8.81 5.34
C GLU A 104 6.51 -10.32 5.24
N ILE A 105 7.31 -10.97 4.38
CA ILE A 105 7.48 -12.43 4.26
C ILE A 105 8.95 -12.76 4.54
N PRO A 106 9.33 -13.06 5.79
CA PRO A 106 10.73 -13.17 6.19
C PRO A 106 11.50 -14.26 5.44
N GLU A 107 10.92 -15.45 5.27
CA GLU A 107 11.56 -16.57 4.57
C GLU A 107 11.88 -16.26 3.10
N ARG A 108 11.15 -15.31 2.51
CA ARG A 108 11.38 -14.87 1.12
C ARG A 108 12.16 -13.56 1.05
N ARG A 109 12.48 -12.95 2.19
CA ARG A 109 13.09 -11.62 2.28
C ARG A 109 12.32 -10.61 1.40
N MET A 110 11.00 -10.79 1.32
CA MET A 110 10.09 -9.96 0.55
C MET A 110 9.38 -9.00 1.48
N THR A 111 9.37 -7.73 1.13
CA THR A 111 8.45 -6.76 1.72
C THR A 111 7.55 -6.16 0.65
N MET A 112 6.37 -5.73 1.05
CA MET A 112 5.43 -5.06 0.16
C MET A 112 4.68 -3.98 0.93
N SER A 113 4.46 -2.84 0.31
CA SER A 113 3.50 -1.86 0.81
C SER A 113 2.32 -1.75 -0.15
N LEU A 114 1.13 -1.65 0.43
CA LEU A 114 -0.12 -1.42 -0.27
C LEU A 114 -0.74 -0.15 0.28
N THR A 115 -1.07 0.82 -0.59
CA THR A 115 -1.71 2.07 -0.19
C THR A 115 -2.98 2.26 -1.01
N ILE A 116 -4.11 2.44 -0.34
CA ILE A 116 -5.42 2.65 -0.97
C ILE A 116 -5.89 4.06 -0.62
N ARG A 117 -6.26 4.83 -1.62
CA ARG A 117 -6.80 6.18 -1.45
C ARG A 117 -7.90 6.48 -2.47
N ARG A 118 -8.78 7.42 -2.15
CA ARG A 118 -9.71 7.91 -3.18
C ARG A 118 -8.93 8.67 -4.25
N ASN A 119 -9.41 8.59 -5.47
CA ASN A 119 -8.86 9.38 -6.56
C ASN A 119 -9.40 10.80 -6.48
N THR A 120 -8.50 11.78 -6.41
CA THR A 120 -8.84 13.22 -6.47
C THR A 120 -8.45 13.84 -7.81
N ASP A 121 -7.76 13.09 -8.67
CA ASP A 121 -7.39 13.51 -10.02
C ASP A 121 -8.54 13.25 -10.98
N GLN A 122 -9.20 14.32 -11.44
CA GLN A 122 -10.34 14.24 -12.37
C GLN A 122 -9.95 13.77 -13.76
N THR A 123 -8.66 13.79 -14.11
CA THR A 123 -8.16 13.30 -15.41
C THR A 123 -8.01 11.78 -15.43
N LEU A 124 -7.94 11.14 -14.26
CA LEU A 124 -7.87 9.69 -14.12
C LEU A 124 -9.28 9.11 -13.96
N PRO A 125 -9.77 8.27 -14.88
CA PRO A 125 -11.11 7.69 -14.80
C PRO A 125 -11.17 6.52 -13.80
N ALA A 126 -10.81 6.79 -12.56
CA ALA A 126 -10.83 5.84 -11.45
C ALA A 126 -11.49 6.46 -10.23
N SER A 127 -12.19 5.66 -9.45
CA SER A 127 -12.79 6.08 -8.18
C SER A 127 -11.75 6.13 -7.06
N HIS A 128 -10.93 5.11 -6.99
CA HIS A 128 -9.83 4.93 -6.03
C HIS A 128 -8.60 4.43 -6.75
N THR A 129 -7.45 4.64 -6.15
CA THR A 129 -6.18 4.08 -6.59
C THR A 129 -5.60 3.18 -5.52
N ILE A 130 -5.01 2.07 -5.96
CA ILE A 130 -4.25 1.16 -5.09
C ILE A 130 -2.83 1.11 -5.63
N GLU A 131 -1.89 1.55 -4.82
CA GLU A 131 -0.46 1.49 -5.10
C GLU A 131 0.13 0.26 -4.40
N ILE A 132 0.85 -0.57 -5.14
CA ILE A 132 1.55 -1.75 -4.61
C ILE A 132 3.02 -1.62 -4.94
N MET A 133 3.85 -1.62 -3.91
CA MET A 133 5.30 -1.57 -4.05
C MET A 133 5.91 -2.82 -3.42
N PHE A 134 6.54 -3.66 -4.24
CA PHE A 134 7.31 -4.81 -3.79
C PHE A 134 8.79 -4.46 -3.69
N ASN A 135 9.42 -4.91 -2.62
CA ASN A 135 10.87 -4.91 -2.47
C ASN A 135 11.34 -6.35 -2.32
N LEU A 136 12.14 -6.79 -3.26
CA LEU A 136 12.67 -8.16 -3.36
C LEU A 136 14.20 -8.12 -3.31
N PRO A 137 14.84 -9.12 -2.71
CA PRO A 137 16.30 -9.23 -2.78
C PRO A 137 16.77 -9.49 -4.22
N ALA A 138 17.99 -9.09 -4.54
CA ALA A 138 18.55 -9.25 -5.88
C ALA A 138 18.62 -10.71 -6.36
N ASP A 139 18.76 -11.64 -5.42
CA ASP A 139 18.81 -13.09 -5.63
C ASP A 139 17.46 -13.79 -5.45
N PHE A 140 16.33 -13.04 -5.58
CA PHE A 140 14.99 -13.60 -5.42
C PHE A 140 14.74 -14.71 -6.47
N PRO A 141 14.31 -15.92 -6.04
CA PRO A 141 14.21 -17.08 -6.94
C PRO A 141 13.22 -16.91 -8.11
N GLY A 142 12.25 -16.01 -7.99
CA GLY A 142 11.32 -15.64 -9.06
C GLY A 142 11.89 -14.59 -10.01
N GLY A 143 13.06 -14.02 -9.72
CA GLY A 143 13.69 -12.92 -10.45
C GLY A 143 13.10 -11.58 -10.10
N GLY A 144 11.84 -11.36 -10.31
CA GLY A 144 11.09 -10.15 -10.02
C GLY A 144 9.62 -10.39 -10.27
N ILE A 145 8.81 -9.33 -10.15
CA ILE A 145 7.38 -9.42 -10.46
C ILE A 145 7.14 -8.82 -11.84
N SER A 146 6.64 -9.65 -12.74
CA SER A 146 6.30 -9.24 -14.10
C SER A 146 4.90 -8.63 -14.17
N ASN A 147 3.94 -9.18 -13.40
CA ASN A 147 2.55 -8.73 -13.45
C ASN A 147 1.81 -8.93 -12.11
N VAL A 148 0.89 -8.01 -11.83
CA VAL A 148 -0.17 -8.11 -10.82
C VAL A 148 -1.48 -7.85 -11.56
N PRO A 149 -2.25 -8.88 -11.92
CA PRO A 149 -3.43 -8.71 -12.78
C PRO A 149 -4.60 -7.99 -12.12
N GLY A 150 -4.63 -7.94 -10.81
CA GLY A 150 -5.68 -7.28 -10.03
C GLY A 150 -5.68 -7.72 -8.59
N ILE A 151 -6.77 -7.42 -7.87
CA ILE A 151 -6.96 -7.77 -6.46
C ILE A 151 -8.33 -8.43 -6.32
N LEU A 152 -8.40 -9.47 -5.51
CA LEU A 152 -9.65 -10.11 -5.11
C LEU A 152 -9.87 -9.92 -3.62
N MET A 153 -11.14 -9.77 -3.24
CA MET A 153 -11.56 -9.71 -1.85
C MET A 153 -12.28 -11.00 -1.46
N LYS A 154 -11.99 -11.55 -0.29
CA LYS A 154 -12.60 -12.79 0.18
C LYS A 154 -12.94 -12.78 1.67
N GLN A 155 -13.85 -13.68 2.07
CA GLN A 155 -14.36 -13.74 3.44
C GLN A 155 -13.34 -14.37 4.40
N ALA A 156 -12.63 -15.39 3.95
CA ALA A 156 -11.65 -16.13 4.74
C ALA A 156 -10.49 -16.60 3.86
N GLU A 157 -9.38 -17.01 4.48
CA GLU A 157 -8.13 -17.40 3.80
C GLU A 157 -8.36 -18.44 2.69
N GLN A 158 -9.18 -19.44 2.93
CA GLN A 158 -9.38 -20.56 2.01
C GLN A 158 -10.64 -20.43 1.11
N THR A 159 -11.33 -19.30 1.15
CA THR A 159 -12.50 -19.07 0.31
C THR A 159 -12.12 -18.46 -1.04
N ARG A 160 -13.00 -18.63 -2.03
CA ARG A 160 -12.82 -18.00 -3.34
C ARG A 160 -13.04 -16.49 -3.23
N GLY A 161 -12.12 -15.73 -3.82
CA GLY A 161 -12.20 -14.28 -3.87
C GLY A 161 -13.13 -13.76 -4.98
N THR A 162 -13.62 -12.54 -4.77
CA THR A 162 -14.36 -11.75 -5.76
C THR A 162 -13.45 -10.62 -6.23
N PRO A 163 -13.19 -10.46 -7.54
CA PRO A 163 -12.31 -9.42 -8.04
C PRO A 163 -12.88 -8.03 -7.82
N LEU A 164 -12.02 -7.09 -7.44
CA LEU A 164 -12.32 -5.67 -7.53
C LEU A 164 -12.33 -5.25 -9.00
N ALA A 165 -13.37 -4.53 -9.39
CA ALA A 165 -13.46 -3.98 -10.74
C ALA A 165 -12.46 -2.83 -10.90
N GLY A 166 -11.47 -3.01 -11.77
CA GLY A 166 -10.42 -2.02 -11.97
C GLY A 166 -9.40 -2.50 -13.00
N LEU A 167 -8.40 -1.65 -13.24
CA LEU A 167 -7.31 -1.93 -14.19
C LEU A 167 -5.97 -1.79 -13.46
N ALA A 168 -5.16 -2.83 -13.53
CA ALA A 168 -3.82 -2.84 -12.99
C ALA A 168 -2.79 -2.51 -14.07
N VAL A 169 -1.81 -1.69 -13.74
CA VAL A 169 -0.72 -1.27 -14.61
C VAL A 169 0.61 -1.41 -13.86
N LYS A 170 1.61 -2.01 -14.51
CA LYS A 170 2.99 -1.98 -14.03
C LYS A 170 3.60 -0.61 -14.34
N VAL A 171 3.97 0.13 -13.30
CA VAL A 171 4.59 1.46 -13.45
C VAL A 171 6.11 1.34 -13.62
N THR A 172 6.75 0.60 -12.71
CA THR A 172 8.18 0.25 -12.76
C THR A 172 8.39 -1.16 -12.21
N ASN A 173 9.64 -1.60 -12.13
CA ASN A 173 9.95 -2.86 -11.47
C ASN A 173 9.54 -2.79 -9.99
N GLY A 174 8.70 -3.76 -9.58
CA GLY A 174 8.16 -3.83 -8.24
C GLY A 174 7.01 -2.86 -7.94
N PHE A 175 6.72 -1.89 -8.80
CA PHE A 175 5.65 -0.91 -8.58
C PHE A 175 4.48 -1.11 -9.55
N PHE A 176 3.29 -1.28 -8.97
CA PHE A 176 2.02 -1.47 -9.67
C PHE A 176 1.00 -0.46 -9.17
N LEU A 177 0.20 0.06 -10.09
CA LEU A 177 -0.93 0.93 -9.82
C LEU A 177 -2.20 0.26 -10.30
N ILE A 178 -3.23 0.23 -9.46
CA ILE A 178 -4.55 -0.27 -9.81
C ILE A 178 -5.54 0.89 -9.69
N GLY A 179 -6.17 1.26 -10.79
CA GLY A 179 -7.30 2.20 -10.81
C GLY A 179 -8.59 1.42 -10.67
N LEU A 180 -9.34 1.63 -9.60
CA LEU A 180 -10.66 1.04 -9.42
C LEU A 180 -11.69 1.77 -10.28
N SER A 181 -12.61 1.02 -10.91
CA SER A 181 -13.63 1.55 -11.78
C SER A 181 -14.43 2.69 -11.13
N ALA A 182 -14.67 3.77 -11.88
CA ALA A 182 -15.54 4.87 -11.49
C ALA A 182 -16.98 4.71 -11.99
N VAL A 183 -17.30 3.60 -12.69
CA VAL A 183 -18.68 3.26 -13.08
C VAL A 183 -19.48 2.99 -11.79
N GLU A 184 -20.61 3.63 -11.64
CA GLU A 184 -21.37 3.66 -10.37
C GLU A 184 -21.62 2.25 -9.79
N SER A 185 -22.06 1.31 -10.60
CA SER A 185 -22.31 -0.07 -10.17
C SER A 185 -21.04 -0.78 -9.67
N ASP A 186 -19.92 -0.53 -10.35
CA ASP A 186 -18.62 -1.09 -9.95
C ASP A 186 -18.08 -0.41 -8.70
N LEU A 187 -18.23 0.92 -8.61
CA LEU A 187 -17.83 1.71 -7.44
C LEU A 187 -18.54 1.20 -6.18
N GLN A 188 -19.86 1.07 -6.21
CA GLN A 188 -20.64 0.59 -5.07
C GLN A 188 -20.23 -0.83 -4.68
N ARG A 189 -20.05 -1.71 -5.65
CA ARG A 189 -19.60 -3.08 -5.42
C ARG A 189 -18.18 -3.13 -4.83
N ASN A 190 -17.26 -2.34 -5.35
CA ASN A 190 -15.88 -2.28 -4.83
C ASN A 190 -15.86 -1.76 -3.39
N ILE A 191 -16.61 -0.71 -3.08
CA ILE A 191 -16.73 -0.17 -1.71
C ILE A 191 -17.29 -1.25 -0.77
N GLN A 192 -18.36 -1.93 -1.18
CA GLN A 192 -18.95 -3.00 -0.39
C GLN A 192 -17.94 -4.12 -0.11
N LEU A 193 -17.22 -4.59 -1.13
CA LEU A 193 -16.19 -5.62 -0.97
C LEU A 193 -15.07 -5.17 -0.03
N LEU A 194 -14.57 -3.94 -0.18
CA LEU A 194 -13.53 -3.38 0.68
C LEU A 194 -13.99 -3.20 2.13
N LYS A 195 -15.27 -2.91 2.37
CA LYS A 195 -15.85 -2.81 3.72
C LYS A 195 -16.06 -4.17 4.38
N GLU A 196 -16.67 -5.11 3.65
CA GLU A 196 -17.22 -6.33 4.24
C GLU A 196 -16.26 -7.53 4.25
N ARG A 197 -15.30 -7.58 3.31
CA ARG A 197 -14.42 -8.74 3.19
C ARG A 197 -13.19 -8.59 4.08
N SER A 198 -12.78 -9.71 4.69
CA SER A 198 -11.72 -9.73 5.69
C SER A 198 -10.34 -10.05 5.12
N TRP A 199 -10.26 -10.49 3.86
CA TRP A 199 -9.00 -10.90 3.23
C TRP A 199 -8.84 -10.32 1.83
N PHE A 200 -7.59 -9.96 1.51
CA PHE A 200 -7.13 -9.62 0.15
C PHE A 200 -6.42 -10.82 -0.44
N ASP A 201 -6.65 -11.12 -1.72
CA ASP A 201 -5.78 -11.93 -2.54
C ASP A 201 -5.17 -11.05 -3.63
N ILE A 202 -3.86 -11.04 -3.69
CA ILE A 202 -3.08 -10.35 -4.72
C ILE A 202 -2.37 -11.42 -5.56
N PRO A 203 -2.91 -11.78 -6.73
CA PRO A 203 -2.22 -12.65 -7.66
C PRO A 203 -0.95 -12.00 -8.19
N ILE A 204 0.11 -12.76 -8.29
CA ILE A 204 1.43 -12.32 -8.71
C ILE A 204 1.92 -13.26 -9.81
N VAL A 205 2.51 -12.69 -10.86
CA VAL A 205 3.28 -13.45 -11.87
C VAL A 205 4.73 -12.98 -11.76
N TYR A 206 5.64 -13.91 -11.53
CA TYR A 206 7.07 -13.65 -11.50
C TYR A 206 7.66 -13.56 -12.92
N THR A 207 8.88 -13.03 -13.03
CA THR A 207 9.56 -12.92 -14.34
C THR A 207 9.90 -14.27 -14.97
N ASN A 208 9.97 -15.33 -14.18
CA ASN A 208 10.12 -16.70 -14.64
C ASN A 208 8.78 -17.40 -14.98
N ASN A 209 7.68 -16.63 -15.09
CA ASN A 209 6.31 -17.07 -15.36
C ASN A 209 5.64 -17.95 -14.27
N ARG A 210 6.29 -18.18 -13.15
CA ARG A 210 5.62 -18.84 -11.99
C ARG A 210 4.59 -17.91 -11.39
N ARG A 211 3.50 -18.47 -10.91
CA ARG A 211 2.43 -17.72 -10.27
C ARG A 211 2.50 -17.84 -8.76
N ALA A 212 2.01 -16.82 -8.10
CA ALA A 212 1.84 -16.80 -6.66
C ALA A 212 0.56 -16.03 -6.29
N ILE A 213 0.10 -16.22 -5.06
CA ILE A 213 -0.98 -15.45 -4.46
C ILE A 213 -0.51 -14.98 -3.09
N LEU A 214 -0.55 -13.68 -2.88
CA LEU A 214 -0.31 -13.08 -1.58
C LEU A 214 -1.66 -12.83 -0.91
N ALA A 215 -1.99 -13.65 0.10
CA ALA A 215 -3.21 -13.54 0.89
C ALA A 215 -2.93 -12.71 2.14
N ILE A 216 -3.69 -11.62 2.36
CA ILE A 216 -3.46 -10.66 3.45
C ILE A 216 -4.74 -10.52 4.27
N GLU A 217 -4.66 -10.79 5.56
CA GLU A 217 -5.75 -10.56 6.50
C GLU A 217 -5.87 -9.06 6.84
N LYS A 218 -7.08 -8.52 6.83
CA LYS A 218 -7.35 -7.18 7.35
C LYS A 218 -7.31 -7.16 8.88
N GLY A 219 -8.01 -8.11 9.49
CA GLY A 219 -8.23 -8.15 10.91
C GLY A 219 -8.83 -6.86 11.45
N THR A 220 -8.96 -6.74 12.76
CA THR A 220 -9.51 -5.54 13.41
C THR A 220 -8.75 -4.25 13.06
N PRO A 221 -7.40 -4.24 13.00
CA PRO A 221 -6.67 -3.02 12.59
C PRO A 221 -6.99 -2.57 11.17
N GLY A 222 -7.07 -3.51 10.21
CA GLY A 222 -7.43 -3.19 8.83
C GLY A 222 -8.87 -2.72 8.73
N GLU A 223 -9.82 -3.41 9.37
CA GLU A 223 -11.23 -3.00 9.39
C GLU A 223 -11.41 -1.59 9.94
N ARG A 224 -10.69 -1.24 11.01
CA ARG A 224 -10.68 0.12 11.57
C ARG A 224 -10.12 1.13 10.57
N ALA A 225 -8.97 0.84 9.95
CA ALA A 225 -8.35 1.74 8.98
C ALA A 225 -9.28 2.02 7.79
N PHE A 226 -9.96 0.99 7.27
CA PHE A 226 -10.96 1.16 6.22
C PHE A 226 -12.17 1.96 6.68
N ALA A 227 -12.70 1.71 7.88
CA ALA A 227 -13.83 2.46 8.42
C ALA A 227 -13.49 3.96 8.57
N GLU A 228 -12.32 4.29 9.09
CA GLU A 228 -11.83 5.66 9.22
C GLU A 228 -11.68 6.34 7.86
N ALA A 229 -11.07 5.64 6.88
CA ALA A 229 -10.87 6.17 5.54
C ALA A 229 -12.21 6.44 4.82
N PHE A 230 -13.12 5.47 4.80
CA PHE A 230 -14.43 5.64 4.18
C PHE A 230 -15.26 6.74 4.84
N ALA A 231 -15.19 6.89 6.16
CA ALA A 231 -15.83 8.01 6.86
C ALA A 231 -15.24 9.37 6.42
N SER A 232 -13.92 9.45 6.28
CA SER A 232 -13.23 10.65 5.77
C SER A 232 -13.60 10.95 4.32
N TRP A 233 -13.71 9.92 3.49
CA TRP A 233 -14.09 10.05 2.06
C TRP A 233 -15.58 10.28 1.85
N LYS A 234 -16.40 10.19 2.91
CA LYS A 234 -17.87 10.32 2.87
C LYS A 234 -18.55 9.27 1.98
N GLN A 235 -18.11 8.01 2.10
CA GLN A 235 -18.59 6.87 1.31
C GLN A 235 -19.08 5.72 2.19
#